data_3e1a36eecb619893bf7deaa15c0580d4
#
_entry.id   3e1a36eecb619893bf7deaa15c0580d4
#
_cell.length_a   1.000
_cell.length_b   1.000
_cell.length_c   1.000
_cell.angle_alpha   90.00
_cell.angle_beta   90.00
_cell.angle_gamma   90.00
#
_symmetry.space_group_name_H-M   'P 1'
#
loop_
_entity.id
_entity.type
_entity.pdbx_description
1 polymer ?
#
loop_
_entity_poly.entity_id
_entity_poly.type
_entity_poly.pdbx_seq_one_letter_code
_entity_poly.pdbx_strand_id
1 'polypeptide(L)'
;MAGRQPVAIVFDTFGTVVDWRSSLIAELTAFGRKRDINADWTALVDAWRAAYHPSMDRVRKGEQPWTTLDGLHRASLDKLVAEFGIKGLSETDLRHINLGWHRLNPWPDSVPGLTRLKRKFIIGPLSNGNVSLLLNMAKHAGIPWDMIFGSDLFGHFKPDPETYLGVAKLLDLEPGQVMMAAAHNNDLANARKQGLMTAFFARPSEYGPHQKRDYAADQAWDVVAKDIEDLATQLGA
;
A
#
# COMPACT_ATOMS: atom_id res chain seq x y z
N MET A 1 7.90 -24.31 -22.51
CA MET A 1 7.74 -22.91 -22.99
C MET A 1 8.32 -22.02 -21.91
N ALA A 2 9.33 -21.21 -22.20
CA ALA A 2 9.80 -20.19 -21.26
C ALA A 2 8.63 -19.26 -20.96
N GLY A 3 8.18 -19.20 -19.73
CA GLY A 3 7.08 -18.35 -19.30
C GLY A 3 7.39 -16.88 -19.65
N ARG A 4 6.39 -16.12 -20.04
CA ARG A 4 6.50 -14.67 -20.28
C ARG A 4 7.06 -14.04 -19.00
N GLN A 5 8.18 -13.34 -19.10
CA GLN A 5 8.78 -12.61 -17.96
C GLN A 5 8.42 -11.12 -18.05
N PRO A 6 8.11 -10.45 -16.92
CA PRO A 6 7.91 -9.02 -16.90
C PRO A 6 9.23 -8.27 -17.15
N VAL A 7 9.15 -7.01 -17.56
CA VAL A 7 10.25 -6.05 -17.56
C VAL A 7 10.22 -5.22 -16.27
N ALA A 8 9.02 -4.87 -15.83
CA ALA A 8 8.80 -4.13 -14.59
C ALA A 8 7.84 -4.89 -13.66
N ILE A 9 8.07 -4.79 -12.36
CA ILE A 9 7.17 -5.31 -11.32
C ILE A 9 6.76 -4.16 -10.44
N VAL A 10 5.46 -3.90 -10.37
CA VAL A 10 4.90 -2.89 -9.48
C VAL A 10 4.15 -3.54 -8.33
N PHE A 11 4.28 -2.96 -7.16
CA PHE A 11 3.79 -3.53 -5.93
C PHE A 11 2.66 -2.68 -5.33
N ASP A 12 1.55 -3.29 -4.97
CA ASP A 12 0.72 -2.71 -3.94
C ASP A 12 1.55 -2.53 -2.65
N THR A 13 1.21 -1.54 -1.84
CA THR A 13 2.10 -1.15 -0.74
C THR A 13 1.52 -1.49 0.62
N PHE A 14 0.35 -0.91 0.94
CA PHE A 14 -0.26 -1.07 2.26
C PHE A 14 -0.79 -2.49 2.45
N GLY A 15 -0.21 -3.21 3.39
CA GLY A 15 -0.53 -4.62 3.65
C GLY A 15 0.26 -5.60 2.78
N THR A 16 0.67 -5.22 1.57
CA THR A 16 1.47 -6.06 0.67
C THR A 16 2.97 -6.01 1.00
N VAL A 17 3.55 -4.82 1.04
CA VAL A 17 5.00 -4.59 1.30
C VAL A 17 5.24 -4.19 2.74
N VAL A 18 4.32 -3.45 3.36
CA VAL A 18 4.44 -2.93 4.73
C VAL A 18 3.32 -3.40 5.63
N ASP A 19 3.64 -3.63 6.90
CA ASP A 19 2.66 -3.91 7.97
C ASP A 19 2.13 -2.59 8.53
N TRP A 20 1.08 -2.08 7.88
CA TRP A 20 0.46 -0.81 8.27
C TRP A 20 -0.14 -0.87 9.68
N ARG A 21 -0.78 -2.00 10.03
CA ARG A 21 -1.55 -2.12 11.27
C ARG A 21 -0.66 -2.14 12.50
N SER A 22 0.29 -3.06 12.55
CA SER A 22 1.19 -3.18 13.71
C SER A 22 2.08 -1.94 13.86
N SER A 23 2.53 -1.35 12.73
CA SER A 23 3.34 -0.13 12.72
C SER A 23 2.60 1.04 13.36
N LEU A 24 1.38 1.34 12.90
CA LEU A 24 0.60 2.45 13.43
C LEU A 24 0.19 2.23 14.89
N ILE A 25 -0.25 1.03 15.25
CA ILE A 25 -0.62 0.72 16.64
C ILE A 25 0.57 0.93 17.58
N ALA A 26 1.75 0.43 17.21
CA ALA A 26 2.95 0.60 18.02
C ALA A 26 3.35 2.07 18.17
N GLU A 27 3.36 2.82 17.06
CA GLU A 27 3.71 4.24 17.06
C GLU A 27 2.73 5.08 17.87
N LEU A 28 1.41 4.89 17.67
CA LEU A 28 0.39 5.67 18.38
C LEU A 28 0.33 5.30 19.86
N THR A 29 0.56 4.04 20.21
CA THR A 29 0.69 3.64 21.61
C THR A 29 1.87 4.32 22.29
N ALA A 30 3.04 4.37 21.63
CA ALA A 30 4.21 5.06 22.15
C ALA A 30 3.98 6.59 22.25
N PHE A 31 3.34 7.17 21.24
CA PHE A 31 2.93 8.58 21.24
C PHE A 31 2.01 8.91 22.42
N GLY A 32 0.94 8.11 22.62
CA GLY A 32 -0.01 8.28 23.71
C GLY A 32 0.66 8.23 25.08
N ARG A 33 1.54 7.27 25.31
CA ARG A 33 2.34 7.18 26.55
C ARG A 33 3.19 8.42 26.78
N LYS A 34 3.86 8.92 25.75
CA LYS A 34 4.72 10.12 25.84
C LYS A 34 3.92 11.38 26.15
N ARG A 35 2.67 11.45 25.75
CA ARG A 35 1.77 12.60 25.90
C ARG A 35 0.80 12.48 27.07
N ASP A 36 0.84 11.37 27.79
CA ASP A 36 -0.14 11.03 28.85
C ASP A 36 -1.59 11.02 28.32
N ILE A 37 -1.76 10.53 27.07
CA ILE A 37 -3.05 10.38 26.41
C ILE A 37 -3.42 8.90 26.42
N ASN A 38 -4.50 8.57 27.15
CA ASN A 38 -5.05 7.23 27.16
C ASN A 38 -6.17 7.11 26.14
N ALA A 39 -5.98 6.25 25.13
CA ALA A 39 -6.96 5.96 24.08
C ALA A 39 -6.82 4.52 23.61
N ASP A 40 -7.89 3.97 23.03
CA ASP A 40 -7.81 2.70 22.30
C ASP A 40 -7.22 2.93 20.89
N TRP A 41 -5.88 2.97 20.84
CA TRP A 41 -5.15 3.19 19.61
C TRP A 41 -5.37 2.07 18.60
N THR A 42 -5.62 0.85 19.04
CA THR A 42 -5.93 -0.28 18.16
C THR A 42 -7.25 -0.06 17.45
N ALA A 43 -8.30 0.26 18.18
CA ALA A 43 -9.61 0.54 17.59
C ALA A 43 -9.57 1.78 16.69
N LEU A 44 -8.81 2.83 17.07
CA LEU A 44 -8.63 4.02 16.22
C LEU A 44 -7.97 3.66 14.89
N VAL A 45 -6.88 2.88 14.89
CA VAL A 45 -6.15 2.47 13.68
C VAL A 45 -7.06 1.61 12.78
N ASP A 46 -7.79 0.67 13.35
CA ASP A 46 -8.72 -0.18 12.60
C ASP A 46 -9.86 0.66 11.98
N ALA A 47 -10.44 1.62 12.71
CA ALA A 47 -11.44 2.55 12.21
C ALA A 47 -10.87 3.49 11.13
N TRP A 48 -9.62 3.95 11.28
CA TRP A 48 -8.95 4.78 10.28
C TRP A 48 -8.74 4.02 8.97
N ARG A 49 -8.31 2.76 9.05
CA ARG A 49 -8.23 1.89 7.87
C ARG A 49 -9.59 1.60 7.24
N ALA A 50 -10.63 1.45 8.04
CA ALA A 50 -11.99 1.26 7.53
C ALA A 50 -12.51 2.48 6.73
N ALA A 51 -12.09 3.69 7.08
CA ALA A 51 -12.42 4.92 6.35
C ALA A 51 -11.68 5.08 5.01
N TYR A 52 -10.65 4.27 4.73
CA TYR A 52 -9.78 4.36 3.56
C TYR A 52 -10.52 4.29 2.22
N HIS A 53 -11.21 3.18 1.95
CA HIS A 53 -11.95 3.01 0.70
C HIS A 53 -13.11 4.01 0.55
N PRO A 54 -13.98 4.22 1.56
CA PRO A 54 -15.06 5.20 1.45
C PRO A 54 -14.59 6.63 1.15
N SER A 55 -13.43 7.04 1.68
CA SER A 55 -12.89 8.38 1.42
C SER A 55 -12.42 8.56 -0.03
N MET A 56 -11.74 7.56 -0.59
CA MET A 56 -11.32 7.57 -1.99
C MET A 56 -12.49 7.46 -2.96
N ASP A 57 -13.50 6.66 -2.63
CA ASP A 57 -14.68 6.47 -3.47
C ASP A 57 -15.43 7.78 -3.69
N ARG A 58 -15.49 8.70 -2.70
CA ARG A 58 -16.06 10.03 -2.88
C ARG A 58 -15.32 10.85 -3.93
N VAL A 59 -13.98 10.77 -3.94
CA VAL A 59 -13.15 11.44 -4.96
C VAL A 59 -13.41 10.81 -6.33
N ARG A 60 -13.40 9.48 -6.44
CA ARG A 60 -13.61 8.73 -7.68
C ARG A 60 -14.99 8.97 -8.29
N LYS A 61 -16.01 9.18 -7.46
CA LYS A 61 -17.39 9.52 -7.89
C LYS A 61 -17.60 11.01 -8.18
N GLY A 62 -16.57 11.86 -7.99
CA GLY A 62 -16.69 13.30 -8.17
C GLY A 62 -17.49 14.01 -7.08
N GLU A 63 -17.78 13.33 -5.97
CA GLU A 63 -18.49 13.91 -4.81
C GLU A 63 -17.59 14.88 -4.02
N GLN A 64 -16.29 14.81 -4.27
CA GLN A 64 -15.28 15.71 -3.70
C GLN A 64 -14.13 15.89 -4.71
N PRO A 65 -13.47 17.08 -4.74
CA PRO A 65 -12.33 17.31 -5.61
C PRO A 65 -11.18 16.32 -5.36
N TRP A 66 -10.29 16.18 -6.36
CA TRP A 66 -9.06 15.41 -6.19
C TRP A 66 -8.34 15.83 -4.90
N THR A 67 -8.07 14.84 -4.07
CA THR A 67 -7.43 15.00 -2.77
C THR A 67 -6.45 13.84 -2.60
N THR A 68 -5.21 14.13 -2.24
CA THR A 68 -4.20 13.09 -1.97
C THR A 68 -4.61 12.20 -0.81
N LEU A 69 -4.04 11.00 -0.73
CA LEU A 69 -4.34 10.08 0.37
C LEU A 69 -3.98 10.69 1.74
N ASP A 70 -2.90 11.46 1.84
CA ASP A 70 -2.55 12.20 3.07
C ASP A 70 -3.67 13.15 3.52
N GLY A 71 -4.29 13.85 2.58
CA GLY A 71 -5.43 14.72 2.86
C GLY A 71 -6.66 13.94 3.31
N LEU A 72 -6.94 12.80 2.67
CA LEU A 72 -8.04 11.91 3.04
C LEU A 72 -7.82 11.27 4.41
N HIS A 73 -6.59 10.83 4.69
CA HIS A 73 -6.20 10.30 6.00
C HIS A 73 -6.39 11.36 7.09
N ARG A 74 -5.94 12.61 6.85
CA ARG A 74 -6.10 13.68 7.81
C ARG A 74 -7.57 14.01 8.08
N ALA A 75 -8.38 14.14 7.04
CA ALA A 75 -9.80 14.41 7.20
C ALA A 75 -10.54 13.28 7.96
N SER A 76 -10.11 12.04 7.78
CA SER A 76 -10.64 10.89 8.53
C SER A 76 -10.14 10.91 9.99
N LEU A 77 -8.86 11.21 10.21
CA LEU A 77 -8.27 11.33 11.55
C LEU A 77 -8.99 12.37 12.40
N ASP A 78 -9.24 13.56 11.84
CA ASP A 78 -9.93 14.66 12.56
C ASP A 78 -11.32 14.23 13.07
N LYS A 79 -12.07 13.45 12.27
CA LYS A 79 -13.36 12.89 12.68
C LYS A 79 -13.21 11.83 13.76
N LEU A 80 -12.30 10.89 13.55
CA LEU A 80 -12.09 9.78 14.47
C LEU A 80 -11.58 10.24 15.84
N VAL A 81 -10.71 11.24 15.89
CA VAL A 81 -10.26 11.83 17.16
C VAL A 81 -11.44 12.39 17.96
N ALA A 82 -12.39 13.05 17.29
CA ALA A 82 -13.61 13.54 17.93
C ALA A 82 -14.53 12.39 18.36
N GLU A 83 -14.76 11.39 17.51
CA GLU A 83 -15.60 10.22 17.78
C GLU A 83 -15.07 9.36 18.95
N PHE A 84 -13.75 9.19 19.01
CA PHE A 84 -13.09 8.47 20.10
C PHE A 84 -12.90 9.32 21.37
N GLY A 85 -13.33 10.59 21.35
CA GLY A 85 -13.23 11.50 22.49
C GLY A 85 -11.78 11.81 22.91
N ILE A 86 -10.80 11.68 22.01
CA ILE A 86 -9.39 11.92 22.31
C ILE A 86 -9.17 13.44 22.42
N LYS A 87 -8.75 13.89 23.59
CA LYS A 87 -8.53 15.30 23.92
C LYS A 87 -7.05 15.63 24.08
N GLY A 88 -6.71 16.92 23.98
CA GLY A 88 -5.35 17.39 24.25
C GLY A 88 -4.38 17.30 23.09
N LEU A 89 -4.84 16.91 21.88
CA LEU A 89 -4.03 16.89 20.68
C LEU A 89 -3.95 18.30 20.07
N SER A 90 -2.73 18.80 19.86
CA SER A 90 -2.46 20.00 19.08
C SER A 90 -2.47 19.70 17.58
N GLU A 91 -2.50 20.74 16.75
CA GLU A 91 -2.34 20.59 15.28
C GLU A 91 -1.01 19.91 14.91
N THR A 92 0.06 20.19 15.64
CA THR A 92 1.35 19.52 15.46
C THR A 92 1.25 18.01 15.77
N ASP A 93 0.48 17.63 16.79
CA ASP A 93 0.23 16.22 17.13
C ASP A 93 -0.58 15.52 16.05
N LEU A 94 -1.65 16.15 15.59
CA LEU A 94 -2.49 15.59 14.51
C LEU A 94 -1.69 15.40 13.22
N ARG A 95 -0.85 16.36 12.88
CA ARG A 95 0.08 16.25 11.74
C ARG A 95 1.08 15.11 11.96
N HIS A 96 1.66 14.98 13.14
CA HIS A 96 2.59 13.90 13.46
C HIS A 96 1.91 12.53 13.34
N ILE A 97 0.71 12.38 13.87
CA ILE A 97 -0.10 11.15 13.79
C ILE A 97 -0.41 10.83 12.33
N ASN A 98 -0.87 11.81 11.55
CA ASN A 98 -1.17 11.61 10.12
C ASN A 98 0.05 11.12 9.34
N LEU A 99 1.23 11.67 9.62
CA LEU A 99 2.48 11.24 9.02
C LEU A 99 2.98 9.86 9.52
N GLY A 100 2.28 9.20 10.44
CA GLY A 100 2.52 7.79 10.80
C GLY A 100 2.45 6.86 9.60
N TRP A 101 1.57 7.14 8.62
CA TRP A 101 1.51 6.40 7.37
C TRP A 101 2.79 6.47 6.52
N HIS A 102 3.65 7.46 6.73
CA HIS A 102 4.95 7.59 6.08
C HIS A 102 6.05 6.77 6.75
N ARG A 103 5.80 6.16 7.93
CA ARG A 103 6.80 5.48 8.77
C ARG A 103 6.45 4.02 9.04
N LEU A 104 5.70 3.40 8.11
CA LEU A 104 5.33 1.99 8.23
C LEU A 104 6.54 1.08 8.06
N ASN A 105 6.59 0.03 8.87
CA ASN A 105 7.64 -0.97 8.80
C ASN A 105 7.36 -1.99 7.69
N PRO A 106 8.38 -2.45 6.96
CA PRO A 106 8.23 -3.49 5.96
C PRO A 106 7.98 -4.85 6.62
N TRP A 107 7.32 -5.75 5.90
CA TRP A 107 7.35 -7.15 6.27
C TRP A 107 8.80 -7.67 6.20
N PRO A 108 9.17 -8.73 6.97
CA PRO A 108 10.56 -9.22 7.04
C PRO A 108 11.15 -9.62 5.69
N ASP A 109 10.34 -10.15 4.77
CA ASP A 109 10.73 -10.59 3.43
C ASP A 109 10.81 -9.44 2.41
N SER A 110 10.25 -8.26 2.73
CA SER A 110 10.07 -7.20 1.74
C SER A 110 11.41 -6.63 1.26
N VAL A 111 12.26 -6.15 2.16
CA VAL A 111 13.54 -5.53 1.75
C VAL A 111 14.47 -6.55 1.10
N PRO A 112 14.70 -7.77 1.64
CA PRO A 112 15.51 -8.80 0.99
C PRO A 112 14.99 -9.18 -0.39
N GLY A 113 13.69 -9.50 -0.51
CA GLY A 113 13.08 -9.91 -1.77
C GLY A 113 13.12 -8.82 -2.83
N LEU A 114 12.76 -7.57 -2.47
CA LEU A 114 12.81 -6.42 -3.37
C LEU A 114 14.25 -6.10 -3.83
N THR A 115 15.25 -6.24 -2.94
CA THR A 115 16.66 -6.06 -3.30
C THR A 115 17.12 -7.07 -4.35
N ARG A 116 16.64 -8.30 -4.27
CA ARG A 116 16.92 -9.33 -5.29
C ARG A 116 16.23 -8.97 -6.61
N LEU A 117 14.93 -8.68 -6.57
CA LEU A 117 14.14 -8.35 -7.76
C LEU A 117 14.69 -7.15 -8.53
N LYS A 118 15.12 -6.09 -7.82
CA LYS A 118 15.73 -4.89 -8.40
C LYS A 118 16.93 -5.17 -9.29
N ARG A 119 17.67 -6.26 -9.07
CA ARG A 119 18.85 -6.60 -9.88
C ARG A 119 18.49 -7.01 -11.30
N LYS A 120 17.23 -7.41 -11.52
CA LYS A 120 16.77 -7.97 -12.79
C LYS A 120 15.60 -7.21 -13.41
N PHE A 121 14.78 -6.59 -12.59
CA PHE A 121 13.55 -5.93 -13.01
C PHE A 121 13.52 -4.47 -12.54
N ILE A 122 12.82 -3.61 -13.26
CA ILE A 122 12.44 -2.30 -12.74
C ILE A 122 11.39 -2.55 -11.65
N ILE A 123 11.59 -2.00 -10.45
CA ILE A 123 10.64 -2.16 -9.34
C ILE A 123 10.16 -0.82 -8.80
N GLY A 124 8.88 -0.76 -8.44
CA GLY A 124 8.28 0.42 -7.81
C GLY A 124 6.97 0.10 -7.11
N PRO A 125 6.49 0.93 -6.19
CA PRO A 125 5.13 0.82 -5.69
C PRO A 125 4.14 1.31 -6.75
N LEU A 126 3.00 0.66 -6.90
CA LEU A 126 1.79 1.20 -7.52
C LEU A 126 0.71 1.27 -6.46
N SER A 127 0.54 2.44 -5.88
CA SER A 127 -0.24 2.61 -4.65
C SER A 127 -1.20 3.79 -4.73
N ASN A 128 -2.27 3.70 -3.95
CA ASN A 128 -3.15 4.84 -3.69
C ASN A 128 -2.49 5.94 -2.83
N GLY A 129 -1.33 5.65 -2.21
CA GLY A 129 -0.50 6.65 -1.55
C GLY A 129 0.01 7.70 -2.53
N ASN A 130 0.15 8.93 -2.09
CA ASN A 130 0.80 9.98 -2.86
C ASN A 130 2.32 9.79 -2.87
N VAL A 131 3.00 10.36 -3.85
CA VAL A 131 4.45 10.19 -4.09
C VAL A 131 5.26 10.51 -2.83
N SER A 132 4.97 11.62 -2.14
CA SER A 132 5.72 12.02 -0.94
C SER A 132 5.56 11.02 0.22
N LEU A 133 4.36 10.45 0.40
CA LEU A 133 4.10 9.40 1.40
C LEU A 133 4.93 8.16 1.10
N LEU A 134 4.86 7.67 -0.13
CA LEU A 134 5.57 6.45 -0.54
C LEU A 134 7.09 6.63 -0.52
N LEU A 135 7.59 7.81 -0.89
CA LEU A 135 9.01 8.13 -0.85
C LEU A 135 9.55 8.16 0.59
N ASN A 136 8.83 8.83 1.50
CA ASN A 136 9.20 8.90 2.91
C ASN A 136 9.18 7.51 3.54
N MET A 137 8.15 6.71 3.25
CA MET A 137 8.04 5.32 3.69
C MET A 137 9.21 4.48 3.19
N ALA A 138 9.57 4.60 1.91
CA ALA A 138 10.71 3.86 1.35
C ALA A 138 12.03 4.23 2.04
N LYS A 139 12.24 5.52 2.31
CA LYS A 139 13.40 6.01 3.05
C LYS A 139 13.44 5.50 4.49
N HIS A 140 12.29 5.49 5.17
CA HIS A 140 12.16 4.96 6.54
C HIS A 140 12.43 3.46 6.60
N ALA A 141 11.82 2.71 5.68
CA ALA A 141 11.83 1.25 5.68
C ALA A 141 13.05 0.63 4.95
N GLY A 142 13.90 1.44 4.30
CA GLY A 142 15.03 0.94 3.50
C GLY A 142 14.60 0.21 2.23
N ILE A 143 13.43 0.51 1.68
CA ILE A 143 12.90 -0.14 0.48
C ILE A 143 13.58 0.43 -0.76
N PRO A 144 14.17 -0.43 -1.62
CA PRO A 144 15.05 0.00 -2.70
C PRO A 144 14.33 0.25 -4.03
N TRP A 145 13.26 1.04 -4.06
CA TRP A 145 12.53 1.34 -5.28
C TRP A 145 13.40 1.98 -6.38
N ASP A 146 13.11 1.73 -7.64
CA ASP A 146 13.67 2.44 -8.79
C ASP A 146 12.83 3.69 -9.10
N MET A 147 11.50 3.58 -8.97
CA MET A 147 10.52 4.60 -9.26
C MET A 147 9.42 4.57 -8.21
N ILE A 148 8.69 5.67 -8.04
CA ILE A 148 7.51 5.77 -7.16
C ILE A 148 6.29 6.11 -8.01
N PHE A 149 5.32 5.20 -8.10
CA PHE A 149 4.06 5.40 -8.80
C PHE A 149 2.94 5.66 -7.78
N GLY A 150 2.86 6.90 -7.30
CA GLY A 150 1.80 7.37 -6.41
C GLY A 150 0.55 7.79 -7.19
N SER A 151 -0.59 7.78 -6.50
CA SER A 151 -1.88 8.15 -7.08
C SER A 151 -1.93 9.56 -7.68
N ASP A 152 -1.15 10.47 -7.13
CA ASP A 152 -1.04 11.88 -7.56
C ASP A 152 -0.32 12.04 -8.91
N LEU A 153 0.48 11.04 -9.36
CA LEU A 153 1.01 11.03 -10.73
C LEU A 153 -0.07 10.85 -11.79
N PHE A 154 -1.16 10.18 -11.43
CA PHE A 154 -2.23 9.82 -12.34
C PHE A 154 -3.48 10.67 -12.14
N GLY A 155 -3.62 11.34 -10.99
CA GLY A 155 -4.85 12.00 -10.58
C GLY A 155 -6.01 11.02 -10.34
N HIS A 156 -5.70 9.74 -10.12
CA HIS A 156 -6.64 8.64 -9.96
C HIS A 156 -6.22 7.70 -8.85
N PHE A 157 -7.21 7.03 -8.23
CA PHE A 157 -6.98 5.94 -7.28
C PHE A 157 -7.25 4.58 -7.95
N LYS A 158 -6.52 3.55 -7.55
CA LYS A 158 -6.91 2.17 -7.86
C LYS A 158 -8.33 1.91 -7.36
N PRO A 159 -9.19 1.22 -8.10
CA PRO A 159 -8.89 0.44 -9.30
C PRO A 159 -9.14 1.16 -10.63
N ASP A 160 -9.01 2.48 -10.73
CA ASP A 160 -9.20 3.18 -11.99
C ASP A 160 -8.11 2.77 -13.01
N PRO A 161 -8.48 2.49 -14.28
CA PRO A 161 -7.55 1.98 -15.30
C PRO A 161 -6.30 2.85 -15.50
N GLU A 162 -6.45 4.16 -15.34
CA GLU A 162 -5.39 5.16 -15.50
C GLU A 162 -4.19 4.88 -14.60
N THR A 163 -4.40 4.28 -13.43
CA THR A 163 -3.33 3.95 -12.50
C THR A 163 -2.47 2.80 -13.03
N TYR A 164 -3.08 1.73 -13.53
CA TYR A 164 -2.37 0.55 -14.04
C TYR A 164 -1.72 0.82 -15.39
N LEU A 165 -2.49 1.39 -16.33
CA LEU A 165 -2.00 1.72 -17.67
C LEU A 165 -0.99 2.86 -17.65
N GLY A 166 -1.12 3.79 -16.71
CA GLY A 166 -0.19 4.90 -16.52
C GLY A 166 1.23 4.44 -16.22
N VAL A 167 1.41 3.34 -15.48
CA VAL A 167 2.74 2.76 -15.24
C VAL A 167 3.38 2.29 -16.54
N ALA A 168 2.65 1.52 -17.35
CA ALA A 168 3.14 1.01 -18.63
C ALA A 168 3.54 2.19 -19.54
N LYS A 169 2.69 3.22 -19.62
CA LYS A 169 2.95 4.43 -20.39
C LYS A 169 4.20 5.19 -19.91
N LEU A 170 4.37 5.37 -18.59
CA LEU A 170 5.52 6.10 -18.03
C LEU A 170 6.86 5.36 -18.27
N LEU A 171 6.82 4.04 -18.37
CA LEU A 171 7.99 3.20 -18.61
C LEU A 171 8.22 2.86 -20.09
N ASP A 172 7.38 3.34 -20.99
CA ASP A 172 7.38 2.99 -22.43
C ASP A 172 7.31 1.46 -22.64
N LEU A 173 6.38 0.82 -21.92
CA LEU A 173 6.16 -0.63 -21.94
C LEU A 173 4.73 -0.96 -22.38
N GLU A 174 4.55 -2.14 -22.97
CA GLU A 174 3.23 -2.72 -23.12
C GLU A 174 2.67 -3.20 -21.77
N PRO A 175 1.36 -3.13 -21.51
CA PRO A 175 0.77 -3.58 -20.23
C PRO A 175 1.21 -4.98 -19.81
N GLY A 176 1.31 -5.88 -20.77
CA GLY A 176 1.73 -7.25 -20.49
C GLY A 176 3.23 -7.44 -20.23
N GLN A 177 4.04 -6.39 -20.23
CA GLN A 177 5.43 -6.38 -19.76
C GLN A 177 5.54 -5.86 -18.31
N VAL A 178 4.43 -5.39 -17.73
CA VAL A 178 4.34 -4.95 -16.34
C VAL A 178 3.61 -6.02 -15.52
N MET A 179 4.16 -6.40 -14.39
CA MET A 179 3.55 -7.30 -13.43
C MET A 179 3.07 -6.52 -12.21
N MET A 180 1.81 -6.69 -11.83
CA MET A 180 1.28 -6.24 -10.54
C MET A 180 1.48 -7.33 -9.51
N ALA A 181 2.15 -7.04 -8.41
CA ALA A 181 2.35 -7.93 -7.28
C ALA A 181 1.59 -7.42 -6.06
N ALA A 182 0.71 -8.21 -5.48
CA ALA A 182 -0.14 -7.80 -4.37
C ALA A 182 -0.57 -8.97 -3.48
N ALA A 183 -0.86 -8.63 -2.22
CA ALA A 183 -1.54 -9.53 -1.29
C ALA A 183 -3.08 -9.48 -1.42
N HIS A 184 -3.62 -8.66 -2.31
CA HIS A 184 -5.04 -8.41 -2.48
C HIS A 184 -5.54 -8.91 -3.83
N ASN A 185 -6.36 -9.97 -3.82
CA ASN A 185 -6.91 -10.57 -5.04
C ASN A 185 -7.68 -9.58 -5.91
N ASN A 186 -8.44 -8.66 -5.29
CA ASN A 186 -9.19 -7.65 -6.02
C ASN A 186 -8.29 -6.68 -6.81
N ASP A 187 -7.13 -6.30 -6.27
CA ASP A 187 -6.17 -5.43 -6.97
C ASP A 187 -5.59 -6.15 -8.20
N LEU A 188 -5.21 -7.42 -8.04
CA LEU A 188 -4.73 -8.25 -9.12
C LEU A 188 -5.79 -8.47 -10.21
N ALA A 189 -7.06 -8.68 -9.82
CA ALA A 189 -8.16 -8.83 -10.77
C ALA A 189 -8.34 -7.57 -11.64
N ASN A 190 -8.19 -6.37 -11.04
CA ASN A 190 -8.29 -5.12 -11.78
C ASN A 190 -7.05 -4.86 -12.66
N ALA A 191 -5.84 -5.18 -12.17
CA ALA A 191 -4.62 -5.13 -12.98
C ALA A 191 -4.70 -6.04 -14.22
N ARG A 192 -5.18 -7.28 -14.03
CA ARG A 192 -5.37 -8.25 -15.12
C ARG A 192 -6.35 -7.75 -16.19
N LYS A 193 -7.44 -7.08 -15.80
CA LYS A 193 -8.38 -6.46 -16.74
C LYS A 193 -7.72 -5.42 -17.64
N GLN A 194 -6.63 -4.80 -17.17
CA GLN A 194 -5.84 -3.84 -17.95
C GLN A 194 -4.70 -4.50 -18.74
N GLY A 195 -4.60 -5.84 -18.72
CA GLY A 195 -3.60 -6.60 -19.46
C GLY A 195 -2.26 -6.78 -18.75
N LEU A 196 -2.14 -6.39 -17.48
CA LEU A 196 -0.93 -6.62 -16.70
C LEU A 196 -0.79 -8.10 -16.33
N MET A 197 0.45 -8.54 -16.15
CA MET A 197 0.77 -9.79 -15.44
C MET A 197 0.49 -9.63 -13.94
N THR A 198 0.31 -10.74 -13.25
CA THR A 198 -0.14 -10.75 -11.85
C THR A 198 0.67 -11.70 -10.99
N ALA A 199 1.06 -11.25 -9.80
CA ALA A 199 1.70 -12.09 -8.78
C ALA A 199 0.99 -11.93 -7.43
N PHE A 200 0.59 -13.04 -6.85
CA PHE A 200 -0.07 -13.09 -5.54
C PHE A 200 0.85 -13.71 -4.49
N PHE A 201 0.84 -13.15 -3.28
CA PHE A 201 1.34 -13.77 -2.05
C PHE A 201 0.53 -13.28 -0.86
N ALA A 202 0.16 -14.20 0.03
CA ALA A 202 -0.73 -13.88 1.14
C ALA A 202 -0.01 -13.12 2.27
N ARG A 203 -0.77 -12.23 2.94
CA ARG A 203 -0.37 -11.57 4.20
C ARG A 203 -1.41 -11.88 5.29
N PRO A 204 -1.36 -13.07 5.87
CA PRO A 204 -2.44 -13.59 6.72
C PRO A 204 -2.63 -12.82 8.04
N SER A 205 -1.72 -11.93 8.40
CA SER A 205 -1.77 -11.11 9.59
C SER A 205 -1.99 -9.61 9.33
N GLU A 206 -2.25 -9.21 8.08
CA GLU A 206 -2.42 -7.80 7.71
C GLU A 206 -3.48 -7.09 8.57
N TYR A 207 -4.64 -7.74 8.76
CA TYR A 207 -5.75 -7.21 9.58
C TYR A 207 -5.76 -7.79 10.99
N GLY A 208 -4.63 -8.37 11.44
CA GLY A 208 -4.54 -9.03 12.74
C GLY A 208 -5.52 -10.21 12.84
N PRO A 209 -6.10 -10.47 14.04
CA PRO A 209 -6.99 -11.63 14.25
C PRO A 209 -8.33 -11.51 13.52
N HIS A 210 -8.64 -10.37 12.92
CA HIS A 210 -9.91 -10.09 12.27
C HIS A 210 -9.86 -10.23 10.74
N GLN A 211 -8.76 -10.70 10.18
CA GLN A 211 -8.64 -10.94 8.75
C GLN A 211 -9.69 -11.96 8.28
N LYS A 212 -10.37 -11.68 7.17
CA LYS A 212 -11.44 -12.52 6.64
C LYS A 212 -11.28 -12.84 5.14
N ARG A 213 -10.25 -12.31 4.49
CA ARG A 213 -10.05 -12.41 3.05
C ARG A 213 -8.56 -12.47 2.71
N ASP A 214 -8.27 -12.78 1.46
CA ASP A 214 -6.93 -12.78 0.87
C ASP A 214 -5.93 -13.72 1.56
N TYR A 215 -6.43 -14.82 2.14
CA TYR A 215 -5.58 -15.89 2.70
C TYR A 215 -4.91 -16.76 1.64
N ALA A 216 -5.48 -16.78 0.44
CA ALA A 216 -5.01 -17.56 -0.68
C ALA A 216 -5.38 -16.89 -2.01
N ALA A 217 -4.76 -17.33 -3.08
CA ALA A 217 -5.15 -16.98 -4.44
C ALA A 217 -6.59 -17.45 -4.72
N ASP A 218 -7.45 -16.54 -5.19
CA ASP A 218 -8.84 -16.86 -5.55
C ASP A 218 -8.99 -17.20 -7.05
N GLN A 219 -7.94 -17.03 -7.82
CA GLN A 219 -7.85 -17.33 -9.24
C GLN A 219 -6.45 -17.89 -9.58
N ALA A 220 -6.30 -18.41 -10.79
CA ALA A 220 -4.98 -18.75 -11.34
C ALA A 220 -4.24 -17.48 -11.73
N TRP A 221 -3.50 -16.88 -10.81
CA TRP A 221 -2.59 -15.77 -11.08
C TRP A 221 -1.36 -16.25 -11.85
N ASP A 222 -0.65 -15.37 -12.59
CA ASP A 222 0.53 -15.76 -13.37
C ASP A 222 1.64 -16.32 -12.47
N VAL A 223 1.77 -15.76 -11.26
CA VAL A 223 2.64 -16.30 -10.20
C VAL A 223 1.85 -16.34 -8.89
N VAL A 224 2.00 -17.42 -8.14
CA VAL A 224 1.58 -17.53 -6.75
C VAL A 224 2.81 -17.88 -5.93
N ALA A 225 3.24 -16.97 -5.10
CA ALA A 225 4.42 -17.09 -4.25
C ALA A 225 4.03 -17.18 -2.77
N LYS A 226 4.96 -17.60 -1.92
CA LYS A 226 4.79 -17.59 -0.46
C LYS A 226 4.93 -16.19 0.11
N ASP A 227 5.91 -15.45 -0.42
CA ASP A 227 6.34 -14.11 -0.02
C ASP A 227 7.15 -13.45 -1.15
N ILE A 228 7.72 -12.27 -0.93
CA ILE A 228 8.50 -11.55 -1.95
C ILE A 228 9.85 -12.22 -2.23
N GLU A 229 10.46 -12.92 -1.27
CA GLU A 229 11.69 -13.68 -1.51
C GLU A 229 11.44 -14.90 -2.39
N ASP A 230 10.33 -15.60 -2.17
CA ASP A 230 9.90 -16.70 -3.04
C ASP A 230 9.51 -16.20 -4.44
N LEU A 231 8.83 -15.03 -4.54
CA LEU A 231 8.58 -14.37 -5.82
C LEU A 231 9.88 -14.11 -6.58
N ALA A 232 10.91 -13.57 -5.91
CA ALA A 232 12.22 -13.36 -6.51
C ALA A 232 12.82 -14.67 -7.02
N THR A 233 12.73 -15.74 -6.24
CA THR A 233 13.21 -17.08 -6.61
C THR A 233 12.49 -17.64 -7.83
N GLN A 234 11.17 -17.57 -7.87
CA GLN A 234 10.36 -18.07 -9.01
C GLN A 234 10.62 -17.28 -10.30
N LEU A 235 10.95 -15.99 -10.19
CA LEU A 235 11.30 -15.13 -11.34
C LEU A 235 12.80 -15.20 -11.71
N GLY A 236 13.61 -15.97 -10.98
CA GLY A 236 15.02 -16.17 -11.24
C GLY A 236 15.88 -14.94 -10.94
N ALA A 237 15.53 -14.19 -9.89
CA ALA A 237 16.25 -13.01 -9.40
C ALA A 237 17.04 -13.31 -8.12
#